data_b83d1a26386253bdf0c8b17712be1775
#
_entry.id   b83d1a26386253bdf0c8b17712be1775
#
_cell.length_a   1.000
_cell.length_b   1.000
_cell.length_c   1.000
_cell.angle_alpha   90.00
_cell.angle_beta   90.00
_cell.angle_gamma   90.00
#
_symmetry.space_group_name_H-M   'P 1'
#
loop_
_entity.id
_entity.type
_entity.pdbx_description
1 polymer ?
#
loop_
_entity_poly.entity_id
_entity_poly.type
_entity_poly.pdbx_seq_one_letter_code
_entity_poly.pdbx_strand_id
1 'polypeptide(L)'
;MHEPHPGQFDFEGDLDVAEFIKLAGELGLYVLFRPGPYICSEWDWGGLPFWLLRDPNMVVRSQYHGYTKERTQNMKLLLTKATADSRRDDKVL
;
A
#
# COMPACT_ATOMS: atom_id res chain seq x y z
N MET A 1 3.74 -3.57 -6.98
CA MET A 1 5.16 -3.41 -6.64
C MET A 1 5.47 -3.98 -5.25
N HIS A 2 4.73 -3.60 -4.21
CA HIS A 2 4.98 -4.08 -2.84
C HIS A 2 4.65 -5.55 -2.59
N GLU A 3 3.95 -6.22 -3.48
CA GLU A 3 3.59 -7.64 -3.35
C GLU A 3 3.79 -8.37 -4.70
N PRO A 4 5.06 -8.64 -5.09
CA PRO A 4 5.37 -9.29 -6.35
C PRO A 4 4.84 -10.73 -6.43
N HIS A 5 4.75 -11.40 -5.29
CA HIS A 5 4.15 -12.74 -5.16
C HIS A 5 3.15 -12.75 -3.99
N PRO A 6 2.10 -13.58 -4.04
CA PRO A 6 1.12 -13.65 -2.98
C PRO A 6 1.74 -13.86 -1.60
N GLY A 7 1.44 -12.94 -0.66
CA GLY A 7 1.96 -12.98 0.71
C GLY A 7 3.41 -12.55 0.89
N GLN A 8 4.13 -12.22 -0.19
CA GLN A 8 5.51 -11.73 -0.14
C GLN A 8 5.52 -10.22 -0.35
N PHE A 9 5.64 -9.49 0.74
CA PHE A 9 5.64 -8.02 0.72
C PHE A 9 7.06 -7.47 0.70
N ASP A 10 7.30 -6.50 -0.17
CA ASP A 10 8.57 -5.81 -0.30
C ASP A 10 8.40 -4.32 0.04
N PHE A 11 9.13 -3.87 1.04
CA PHE A 11 9.18 -2.49 1.51
C PHE A 11 10.62 -2.01 1.67
N GLU A 12 11.54 -2.56 0.89
CA GLU A 12 12.95 -2.24 0.95
C GLU A 12 13.40 -1.39 -0.23
N GLY A 13 14.55 -0.73 -0.09
CA GLY A 13 15.12 0.12 -1.14
C GLY A 13 14.15 1.21 -1.62
N ASP A 14 13.88 1.24 -2.91
CA ASP A 14 12.98 2.23 -3.52
C ASP A 14 11.49 2.03 -3.14
N LEU A 15 11.18 0.93 -2.47
CA LEU A 15 9.83 0.60 -2.00
C LEU A 15 9.63 0.89 -0.51
N ASP A 16 10.60 1.53 0.15
CA ASP A 16 10.51 1.86 1.57
C ASP A 16 9.66 3.10 1.82
N VAL A 17 8.36 2.88 1.94
CA VAL A 17 7.38 3.94 2.21
C VAL A 17 7.55 4.55 3.59
N ALA A 18 8.01 3.78 4.57
CA ALA A 18 8.23 4.26 5.93
C ALA A 18 9.37 5.27 5.98
N GLU A 19 10.49 4.98 5.33
CA GLU A 19 11.61 5.92 5.23
C GLU A 19 11.24 7.20 4.47
N PHE A 20 10.44 7.08 3.41
CA PHE A 20 9.93 8.25 2.69
C PHE A 20 9.10 9.16 3.58
N ILE A 21 8.18 8.61 4.36
CA ILE A 21 7.33 9.38 5.30
C ILE A 21 8.19 10.05 6.37
N LYS A 22 9.15 9.33 6.92
CA LYS A 22 10.08 9.84 7.92
C LYS A 22 10.90 11.02 7.38
N LEU A 23 11.46 10.88 6.19
CA LEU A 23 12.21 11.95 5.53
C LEU A 23 11.35 13.19 5.28
N ALA A 24 10.12 13.01 4.83
CA ALA A 24 9.17 14.12 4.65
C ALA A 24 8.91 14.85 5.97
N GLY A 25 8.75 14.12 7.07
CA GLY A 25 8.59 14.68 8.41
C GLY A 25 9.83 15.47 8.88
N GLU A 26 11.02 14.96 8.63
CA GLU A 26 12.28 15.65 8.95
C GLU A 26 12.43 16.97 8.18
N LEU A 27 11.92 17.03 6.95
CA LEU A 27 11.89 18.26 6.14
C LEU A 27 10.75 19.23 6.53
N GLY A 28 9.97 18.92 7.54
CA GLY A 28 8.87 19.74 8.01
C GLY A 28 7.58 19.64 7.16
N LEU A 29 7.46 18.63 6.31
CA LEU A 29 6.31 18.42 5.47
C LEU A 29 5.23 17.57 6.17
N TYR A 30 3.97 17.92 5.97
CA TYR A 30 2.85 17.05 6.35
C TYR A 30 2.66 15.96 5.29
N VAL A 31 2.32 14.74 5.73
CA VAL A 31 2.08 13.61 4.84
C VAL A 31 0.61 13.20 4.92
N LEU A 32 -0.10 13.31 3.81
CA LEU A 32 -1.43 12.72 3.65
C LEU A 32 -1.27 11.31 3.06
N PHE A 33 -1.33 10.31 3.90
CA PHE A 33 -1.11 8.92 3.49
C PHE A 33 -2.39 8.27 2.97
N ARG A 34 -2.34 7.82 1.72
CA ARG A 34 -3.44 7.12 1.04
C ARG A 34 -2.98 5.70 0.67
N PRO A 35 -3.25 4.70 1.51
CA PRO A 35 -2.66 3.35 1.38
C PRO A 35 -3.15 2.54 0.17
N GLY A 36 -4.07 3.02 -0.58
CA GLY A 36 -4.57 2.30 -1.75
C GLY A 36 -5.62 1.24 -1.39
N PRO A 37 -5.55 0.01 -1.95
CA PRO A 37 -4.52 -0.53 -2.87
C PRO A 37 -4.65 -0.08 -4.33
N TYR A 38 -5.84 0.35 -4.76
CA TYR A 38 -6.07 0.83 -6.13
C TYR A 38 -5.64 2.30 -6.25
N ILE A 39 -4.81 2.61 -7.24
CA ILE A 39 -4.37 3.98 -7.52
C ILE A 39 -4.90 4.49 -8.86
N CYS A 40 -5.47 5.71 -8.83
CA CYS A 40 -5.98 6.41 -10.01
C CYS A 40 -4.88 7.33 -10.57
N SER A 41 -3.82 6.76 -11.12
CA SER A 41 -2.68 7.51 -11.65
C SER A 41 -2.19 6.96 -13.00
N GLU A 42 -3.11 6.50 -13.84
CA GLU A 42 -2.80 5.93 -15.15
C GLU A 42 -1.81 4.76 -15.09
N TRP A 43 -1.81 4.06 -13.98
CA TRP A 43 -1.02 2.87 -13.76
C TRP A 43 -1.82 1.64 -14.17
N ASP A 44 -1.18 0.70 -14.83
CA ASP A 44 -1.83 -0.53 -15.31
C ASP A 44 -2.63 -1.20 -14.20
N TRP A 45 -3.90 -1.41 -14.47
CA TRP A 45 -4.88 -2.02 -13.57
C TRP A 45 -4.88 -1.40 -12.14
N GLY A 46 -4.64 -0.09 -12.05
CA GLY A 46 -4.58 0.62 -10.78
C GLY A 46 -3.43 0.22 -9.86
N GLY A 47 -2.38 -0.41 -10.41
CA GLY A 47 -1.22 -0.87 -9.65
C GLY A 47 -1.45 -2.17 -8.85
N LEU A 48 -2.60 -2.82 -9.03
CA LEU A 48 -2.89 -4.11 -8.39
C LEU A 48 -1.98 -5.21 -8.95
N PRO A 49 -1.60 -6.21 -8.12
CA PRO A 49 -0.77 -7.31 -8.59
C PRO A 49 -1.44 -8.14 -9.69
N PHE A 50 -0.70 -8.45 -10.75
CA PHE A 50 -1.22 -9.25 -11.87
C PHE A 50 -1.62 -10.66 -11.50
N TRP A 51 -1.03 -11.23 -10.46
CA TRP A 51 -1.38 -12.58 -10.00
C TRP A 51 -2.82 -12.68 -9.48
N LEU A 52 -3.48 -11.57 -9.14
CA LEU A 52 -4.91 -11.55 -8.83
C LEU A 52 -5.78 -11.99 -10.02
N LEU A 53 -5.30 -11.82 -11.25
CA LEU A 53 -6.01 -12.26 -12.46
C LEU A 53 -6.04 -13.79 -12.64
N ARG A 54 -5.36 -14.56 -11.78
CA ARG A 54 -5.48 -16.02 -11.75
C ARG A 54 -6.87 -16.49 -11.32
N ASP A 55 -7.57 -15.66 -10.57
CA ASP A 55 -8.96 -15.89 -10.20
C ASP A 55 -9.87 -15.37 -11.32
N PRO A 56 -10.56 -16.26 -12.09
CA PRO A 56 -11.41 -15.84 -13.21
C PRO A 56 -12.64 -15.03 -12.76
N ASN A 57 -13.00 -15.10 -11.49
CA ASN A 57 -14.13 -14.36 -10.91
C ASN A 57 -13.70 -13.05 -10.22
N MET A 58 -12.43 -12.65 -10.32
CA MET A 58 -11.92 -11.46 -9.67
C MET A 58 -12.63 -10.21 -10.19
N VAL A 59 -13.25 -9.47 -9.27
CA VAL A 59 -13.85 -8.16 -9.51
C VAL A 59 -13.23 -7.17 -8.54
N VAL A 60 -12.33 -6.34 -9.05
CA VAL A 60 -11.65 -5.31 -8.24
C VAL A 60 -12.60 -4.16 -7.90
N ARG A 61 -12.32 -3.46 -6.81
CA ARG A 61 -13.13 -2.35 -6.29
C ARG A 61 -14.58 -2.78 -5.98
N SER A 62 -14.76 -4.03 -5.55
CA SER A 62 -16.05 -4.63 -5.24
C SER A 62 -16.05 -5.30 -3.87
N GLN A 63 -17.19 -5.89 -3.49
CA GLN A 63 -17.32 -6.71 -2.28
C GLN A 63 -16.89 -8.17 -2.51
N TYR A 64 -16.37 -8.50 -3.68
CA TYR A 64 -15.90 -9.86 -3.96
C TYR A 64 -14.85 -10.30 -2.92
N HIS A 65 -15.06 -11.47 -2.31
CA HIS A 65 -14.25 -11.95 -1.18
C HIS A 65 -12.74 -12.02 -1.50
N GLY A 66 -12.38 -12.51 -2.69
CA GLY A 66 -10.99 -12.57 -3.13
C GLY A 66 -10.32 -11.19 -3.12
N TYR A 67 -11.02 -10.17 -3.61
CA TYR A 67 -10.51 -8.81 -3.60
C TYR A 67 -10.45 -8.19 -2.20
N THR A 68 -11.51 -8.35 -1.41
CA THR A 68 -11.56 -7.76 -0.07
C THR A 68 -10.53 -8.34 0.88
N LYS A 69 -10.23 -9.63 0.77
CA LYS A 69 -9.18 -10.30 1.53
C LYS A 69 -7.81 -9.67 1.25
N GLU A 70 -7.44 -9.60 -0.02
CA GLU A 70 -6.13 -9.06 -0.42
C GLU A 70 -6.00 -7.57 -0.09
N ARG A 71 -7.04 -6.79 -0.33
CA ARG A 71 -7.09 -5.38 0.04
C ARG A 71 -6.86 -5.18 1.53
N THR A 72 -7.53 -5.94 2.38
CA THR A 72 -7.43 -5.80 3.83
C THR A 72 -6.03 -6.15 4.33
N GLN A 73 -5.43 -7.21 3.80
CA GLN A 73 -4.10 -7.64 4.17
C GLN A 73 -3.04 -6.62 3.78
N ASN A 74 -3.11 -6.11 2.55
CA ASN A 74 -2.21 -5.09 2.03
C ASN A 74 -2.30 -3.79 2.84
N MET A 75 -3.51 -3.30 3.09
CA MET A 75 -3.74 -2.10 3.89
C MET A 75 -3.21 -2.23 5.32
N LYS A 76 -3.41 -3.37 5.97
CA LYS A 76 -2.87 -3.60 7.32
C LYS A 76 -1.36 -3.45 7.35
N LEU A 77 -0.66 -4.07 6.40
CA LEU A 77 0.80 -4.03 6.33
C LEU A 77 1.32 -2.63 6.03
N LEU A 78 0.74 -1.94 5.06
CA LEU A 78 1.11 -0.57 4.73
C LEU A 78 0.89 0.38 5.91
N LEU A 79 -0.25 0.29 6.57
CA LEU A 79 -0.54 1.11 7.76
C LEU A 79 0.40 0.80 8.90
N THR A 80 0.71 -0.49 9.15
CA THR A 80 1.66 -0.88 10.19
C THR A 80 3.05 -0.31 9.93
N LYS A 81 3.53 -0.39 8.70
CA LYS A 81 4.83 0.18 8.29
C LYS A 81 4.82 1.70 8.41
N ALA A 82 3.81 2.36 7.89
CA ALA A 82 3.71 3.82 7.93
C ALA A 82 3.60 4.37 9.36
N THR A 83 2.93 3.65 10.29
CA THR A 83 2.73 4.08 11.67
C THR A 83 3.84 3.65 12.62
N ALA A 84 4.63 2.64 12.28
CA ALA A 84 5.73 2.18 13.14
C ALA A 84 6.75 3.29 13.44
N ASP A 85 7.06 4.13 12.45
CA ASP A 85 7.97 5.25 12.59
C ASP A 85 7.28 6.59 12.94
N SER A 86 5.96 6.68 12.71
CA SER A 86 5.21 7.94 12.92
C SER A 86 4.79 8.18 14.38
N ARG A 87 5.01 7.23 15.29
CA ARG A 87 4.72 7.43 16.72
C ARG A 87 5.52 8.57 17.36
N ARG A 88 6.46 9.17 16.64
CA ARG A 88 7.25 10.31 17.05
C ARG A 88 6.96 11.59 16.25
N ASP A 89 6.09 11.53 15.25
CA ASP A 89 5.85 12.67 14.38
C ASP A 89 4.33 12.85 14.16
N ASP A 90 3.77 13.92 14.73
CA ASP A 90 2.35 14.30 14.61
C ASP A 90 1.96 14.79 13.22
N LYS A 91 2.83 14.62 12.21
CA LYS A 91 2.66 15.15 10.86
C LYS A 91 2.12 14.16 9.83
N VAL A 92 1.82 12.92 10.22
CA VAL A 92 1.17 11.94 9.34
C VAL A 92 -0.34 11.98 9.53
N LEU A 93 -1.02 12.31 8.47
CA LEU A 93 -2.47 12.41 8.40
C LEU A 93 -3.09 11.27 7.60
#